data_dfb8df7a86a0b604c70a49abde62ded4
#
_entry.id   dfb8df7a86a0b604c70a49abde62ded4
#
_cell.length_a   1.000
_cell.length_b   1.000
_cell.length_c   1.000
_cell.angle_alpha   90.00
_cell.angle_beta   90.00
_cell.angle_gamma   90.00
#
_symmetry.space_group_name_H-M   'P 1'
#
loop_
_entity.id
_entity.type
_entity.pdbx_description
1 polymer ?
#
loop_
_entity_poly.entity_id
_entity_poly.type
_entity_poly.pdbx_seq_one_letter_code
_entity_poly.pdbx_strand_id
1 'polypeptide(L)'
;MKMHNFLYIFIFCFALCLHAFFQPIVTWDMLKEFNYETRDLSSELRDVLNKSIEISGFIVPLELDDHIDTVKEFLLVPNPLACIHVPPPPPNQMILVHMKKAIPLDMDLRGVTIKGVLRLAKDEVQDQLVGFELAGKSAKEADIDFEDPFDEILNEHILNNEVSLDTDV
;
A
#
# COMPACT_ATOMS: atom_id res chain seq x y z
N MET A 1 -3.29 -44.63 29.29
CA MET A 1 -3.43 -43.22 29.70
C MET A 1 -2.37 -42.26 29.11
N LYS A 2 -1.36 -42.75 28.37
CA LYS A 2 -0.27 -41.86 27.76
C LYS A 2 -0.52 -41.41 26.33
N MET A 3 -1.41 -42.11 25.60
CA MET A 3 -1.61 -41.84 24.15
C MET A 3 -2.55 -40.65 23.87
N HIS A 4 -3.50 -40.36 24.76
CA HIS A 4 -4.42 -39.23 24.64
C HIS A 4 -3.70 -37.87 24.81
N ASN A 5 -2.75 -37.78 25.72
CA ASN A 5 -1.99 -36.54 25.94
C ASN A 5 -1.14 -36.17 24.73
N PHE A 6 -0.58 -37.14 24.00
CA PHE A 6 0.20 -36.88 22.79
C PHE A 6 -0.66 -36.34 21.65
N LEU A 7 -1.88 -36.82 21.52
CA LEU A 7 -2.83 -36.33 20.53
C LEU A 7 -3.26 -34.89 20.81
N TYR A 8 -3.51 -34.53 22.08
CA TYR A 8 -3.85 -33.15 22.46
C TYR A 8 -2.68 -32.17 22.20
N ILE A 9 -1.45 -32.57 22.50
CA ILE A 9 -0.26 -31.75 22.21
C ILE A 9 -0.09 -31.55 20.71
N PHE A 10 -0.32 -32.58 19.90
CA PHE A 10 -0.22 -32.49 18.45
C PHE A 10 -1.29 -31.56 17.85
N ILE A 11 -2.55 -31.68 18.32
CA ILE A 11 -3.66 -30.81 17.88
C ILE A 11 -3.40 -29.37 18.32
N PHE A 12 -2.89 -29.14 19.52
CA PHE A 12 -2.57 -27.82 20.04
C PHE A 12 -1.41 -27.17 19.26
N CYS A 13 -0.34 -27.92 18.96
CA CYS A 13 0.76 -27.43 18.11
C CYS A 13 0.29 -27.16 16.67
N PHE A 14 -0.59 -27.98 16.11
CA PHE A 14 -1.16 -27.77 14.77
C PHE A 14 -2.05 -26.54 14.73
N ALA A 15 -2.86 -26.30 15.76
CA ALA A 15 -3.68 -25.10 15.87
C ALA A 15 -2.84 -23.82 16.00
N LEU A 16 -1.73 -23.87 16.75
CA LEU A 16 -0.77 -22.77 16.86
C LEU A 16 -0.07 -22.47 15.52
N CYS A 17 0.26 -23.50 14.74
CA CYS A 17 0.84 -23.31 13.40
C CYS A 17 -0.12 -22.64 12.43
N LEU A 18 -1.42 -22.91 12.48
CA LEU A 18 -2.42 -22.30 11.61
C LEU A 18 -2.57 -20.79 11.82
N HIS A 19 -2.38 -20.30 13.04
CA HIS A 19 -2.43 -18.86 13.34
C HIS A 19 -1.24 -18.05 12.79
N ALA A 20 -0.13 -18.71 12.46
CA ALA A 20 1.07 -18.05 11.95
C ALA A 20 0.98 -17.67 10.46
N PHE A 21 -0.05 -18.13 9.73
CA PHE A 21 -0.17 -17.92 8.28
C PHE A 21 -1.09 -16.79 7.87
N PHE A 22 -1.97 -16.33 8.75
CA PHE A 22 -2.88 -15.22 8.42
C PHE A 22 -2.18 -13.87 8.68
N GLN A 23 -1.81 -13.19 7.60
CA GLN A 23 -1.25 -11.85 7.68
C GLN A 23 -2.38 -10.84 7.50
N PRO A 24 -2.50 -9.83 8.36
CA PRO A 24 -3.50 -8.80 8.16
C PRO A 24 -3.19 -8.01 6.89
N ILE A 25 -4.23 -7.79 6.09
CA ILE A 25 -4.22 -6.86 4.97
C ILE A 25 -4.51 -5.48 5.56
N VAL A 26 -3.62 -4.55 5.30
CA VAL A 26 -3.80 -3.14 5.68
C VAL A 26 -4.30 -2.39 4.46
N THR A 27 -5.30 -1.55 4.65
CA THR A 27 -5.86 -0.70 3.60
C THR A 27 -5.44 0.75 3.79
N TRP A 28 -5.47 1.53 2.73
CA TRP A 28 -5.20 2.96 2.77
C TRP A 28 -6.23 3.72 3.62
N ASP A 29 -7.48 3.27 3.66
CA ASP A 29 -8.51 3.87 4.51
C ASP A 29 -8.19 3.70 6.00
N MET A 30 -7.66 2.54 6.39
CA MET A 30 -7.16 2.34 7.75
C MET A 30 -6.01 3.30 8.08
N LEU A 31 -5.11 3.56 7.14
CA LEU A 31 -3.99 4.49 7.34
C LEU A 31 -4.44 5.95 7.43
N LYS A 32 -5.52 6.35 6.74
CA LYS A 32 -6.11 7.69 6.83
C LYS A 32 -6.53 8.08 8.24
N GLU A 33 -6.87 7.10 9.09
CA GLU A 33 -7.26 7.34 10.48
C GLU A 33 -6.10 7.79 11.37
N PHE A 34 -4.86 7.71 10.90
CA PHE A 34 -3.71 8.25 11.63
C PHE A 34 -3.71 9.78 11.57
N ASN A 35 -3.90 10.43 12.72
CA ASN A 35 -3.69 11.86 12.84
C ASN A 35 -2.18 12.12 13.03
N TYR A 36 -1.51 12.57 11.98
CA TYR A 36 -0.07 12.80 11.99
C TYR A 36 0.35 14.04 12.78
N GLU A 37 -0.57 14.99 13.04
CA GLU A 37 -0.31 16.20 13.86
C GLU A 37 -0.31 15.86 15.35
N THR A 38 -1.36 15.18 15.84
CA THR A 38 -1.49 14.77 17.25
C THR A 38 -0.83 13.42 17.55
N ARG A 39 -0.44 12.66 16.53
CA ARG A 39 0.07 11.29 16.62
C ARG A 39 -0.95 10.28 17.15
N ASP A 40 -2.24 10.60 17.06
CA ASP A 40 -3.31 9.72 17.48
C ASP A 40 -3.53 8.59 16.48
N LEU A 41 -3.78 7.39 17.02
CA LEU A 41 -3.97 6.15 16.27
C LEU A 41 -5.32 5.53 16.65
N SER A 42 -6.03 5.01 15.64
CA SER A 42 -7.18 4.12 15.90
C SER A 42 -6.74 2.82 16.59
N SER A 43 -7.69 2.12 17.20
CA SER A 43 -7.42 0.80 17.80
C SER A 43 -6.96 -0.21 16.74
N GLU A 44 -7.59 -0.20 15.58
CA GLU A 44 -7.30 -1.10 14.44
C GLU A 44 -5.88 -0.89 13.92
N LEU A 45 -5.47 0.38 13.77
CA LEU A 45 -4.12 0.71 13.32
C LEU A 45 -3.05 0.31 14.34
N ARG A 46 -3.31 0.50 15.65
CA ARG A 46 -2.41 0.02 16.71
C ARG A 46 -2.18 -1.49 16.65
N ASP A 47 -3.23 -2.24 16.31
CA ASP A 47 -3.17 -3.69 16.24
C ASP A 47 -2.31 -4.22 15.10
N VAL A 48 -2.10 -3.47 14.02
CA VAL A 48 -1.28 -3.88 12.87
C VAL A 48 0.15 -3.32 12.92
N LEU A 49 0.41 -2.27 13.72
CA LEU A 49 1.75 -1.72 13.88
C LEU A 49 2.70 -2.73 14.51
N ASN A 50 3.95 -2.73 14.03
CA ASN A 50 5.03 -3.65 14.39
C ASN A 50 4.72 -5.13 14.05
N LYS A 51 3.68 -5.39 13.28
CA LYS A 51 3.36 -6.73 12.77
C LYS A 51 3.70 -6.84 11.28
N SER A 52 3.84 -8.08 10.82
CA SER A 52 3.97 -8.36 9.40
C SER A 52 2.58 -8.24 8.77
N ILE A 53 2.48 -7.36 7.77
CA ILE A 53 1.24 -7.02 7.05
C ILE A 53 1.43 -7.19 5.55
N GLU A 54 0.35 -7.13 4.79
CA GLU A 54 0.35 -6.90 3.34
C GLU A 54 -0.40 -5.61 3.04
N ILE A 55 0.14 -4.80 2.12
CA ILE A 55 -0.49 -3.60 1.59
C ILE A 55 -0.18 -3.46 0.12
N SER A 56 -1.18 -3.02 -0.66
CA SER A 56 -1.05 -2.79 -2.09
C SER A 56 -1.03 -1.30 -2.40
N GLY A 57 -0.25 -0.89 -3.39
CA GLY A 57 -0.11 0.50 -3.81
C GLY A 57 0.81 0.63 -5.00
N PHE A 58 1.21 1.85 -5.31
CA PHE A 58 2.08 2.21 -6.43
C PHE A 58 3.45 2.70 -5.94
N ILE A 59 4.49 2.35 -6.67
CA ILE A 59 5.87 2.73 -6.34
C ILE A 59 6.15 4.14 -6.87
N VAL A 60 6.67 4.98 -5.99
CA VAL A 60 7.28 6.27 -6.35
C VAL A 60 8.75 6.21 -5.96
N PRO A 61 9.66 6.08 -6.95
CA PRO A 61 11.08 6.06 -6.68
C PRO A 61 11.55 7.36 -6.03
N LEU A 62 12.47 7.26 -5.05
CA LEU A 62 13.08 8.43 -4.41
C LEU A 62 14.18 9.06 -5.28
N GLU A 63 14.81 8.26 -6.11
CA GLU A 63 15.82 8.69 -7.06
C GLU A 63 15.25 8.62 -8.47
N LEU A 64 15.33 9.71 -9.22
CA LEU A 64 14.93 9.80 -10.63
C LEU A 64 16.18 9.68 -11.48
N ASP A 65 16.59 8.46 -11.78
CA ASP A 65 17.63 8.16 -12.78
C ASP A 65 16.97 7.43 -13.94
N ASP A 66 17.21 7.87 -15.17
CA ASP A 66 16.62 7.31 -16.40
C ASP A 66 17.00 5.83 -16.66
N HIS A 67 17.86 5.25 -15.80
CA HIS A 67 18.36 3.88 -15.92
C HIS A 67 18.05 3.00 -14.69
N ILE A 68 17.04 3.38 -13.89
CA ILE A 68 16.65 2.59 -12.72
C ILE A 68 15.78 1.41 -13.16
N ASP A 69 16.37 0.22 -13.22
CA ASP A 69 15.64 -1.03 -13.48
C ASP A 69 15.07 -1.66 -12.18
N THR A 70 15.66 -1.32 -11.03
CA THR A 70 15.28 -1.90 -9.73
C THR A 70 15.31 -0.87 -8.62
N VAL A 71 14.40 -1.01 -7.64
CA VAL A 71 14.33 -0.15 -6.47
C VAL A 71 14.45 -0.94 -5.17
N LYS A 72 15.04 -0.31 -4.17
CA LYS A 72 15.15 -0.87 -2.81
C LYS A 72 14.53 0.03 -1.76
N GLU A 73 14.59 1.34 -1.99
CA GLU A 73 13.93 2.38 -1.21
C GLU A 73 13.01 3.19 -2.10
N PHE A 74 11.75 3.35 -1.66
CA PHE A 74 10.74 4.07 -2.43
C PHE A 74 9.58 4.49 -1.54
N LEU A 75 8.77 5.43 -1.99
CA LEU A 75 7.46 5.68 -1.41
C LEU A 75 6.43 4.74 -2.04
N LEU A 76 5.57 4.17 -1.21
CA LEU A 76 4.36 3.48 -1.65
C LEU A 76 3.18 4.42 -1.40
N VAL A 77 2.34 4.60 -2.41
CA VAL A 77 1.18 5.51 -2.40
C VAL A 77 -0.07 4.81 -2.93
N PRO A 78 -1.29 5.28 -2.56
CA PRO A 78 -2.54 4.66 -3.03
C PRO A 78 -2.86 4.95 -4.49
N ASN A 79 -2.32 6.04 -5.05
CA ASN A 79 -2.66 6.52 -6.38
C ASN A 79 -1.39 6.88 -7.16
N PRO A 80 -1.18 6.36 -8.38
CA PRO A 80 0.02 6.63 -9.17
C PRO A 80 0.13 8.09 -9.62
N LEU A 81 -0.98 8.83 -9.72
CA LEU A 81 -1.01 10.24 -10.12
C LEU A 81 -0.64 11.21 -8.99
N ALA A 82 -0.56 10.71 -7.75
CA ALA A 82 -0.38 11.55 -6.56
C ALA A 82 0.94 12.35 -6.53
N CYS A 83 1.90 12.04 -7.39
CA CYS A 83 3.21 12.69 -7.40
C CYS A 83 3.49 13.54 -8.65
N ILE A 84 2.63 13.50 -9.67
CA ILE A 84 2.92 14.10 -10.98
C ILE A 84 2.05 15.33 -11.27
N HIS A 85 0.77 15.32 -10.89
CA HIS A 85 -0.20 16.33 -11.31
C HIS A 85 -1.04 16.94 -10.17
N VAL A 86 -0.89 16.47 -8.95
CA VAL A 86 -1.64 16.89 -7.75
C VAL A 86 -0.67 17.19 -6.62
N PRO A 87 -1.07 17.98 -5.61
CA PRO A 87 -0.26 18.14 -4.41
C PRO A 87 0.13 16.77 -3.83
N PRO A 88 1.31 16.65 -3.22
CA PRO A 88 1.74 15.39 -2.62
C PRO A 88 0.68 14.88 -1.62
N PRO A 89 0.51 13.55 -1.52
CA PRO A 89 -0.45 12.97 -0.57
C PRO A 89 -0.13 13.41 0.85
N PRO A 90 -1.13 13.43 1.75
CA PRO A 90 -0.88 13.69 3.16
C PRO A 90 0.02 12.58 3.75
N PRO A 91 0.74 12.88 4.85
CA PRO A 91 1.69 11.92 5.45
C PRO A 91 1.12 10.54 5.76
N ASN A 92 -0.16 10.46 6.17
CA ASN A 92 -0.85 9.20 6.44
C ASN A 92 -1.25 8.40 5.18
N GLN A 93 -0.96 8.92 4.00
CA GLN A 93 -1.12 8.25 2.70
C GLN A 93 0.21 8.00 1.99
N MET A 94 1.31 8.04 2.73
CA MET A 94 2.65 7.74 2.24
C MET A 94 3.35 6.76 3.17
N ILE A 95 3.94 5.73 2.58
CA ILE A 95 4.75 4.74 3.29
C ILE A 95 6.14 4.72 2.69
N LEU A 96 7.16 5.00 3.51
CA LEU A 96 8.55 4.76 3.12
C LEU A 96 8.84 3.27 3.20
N VAL A 97 9.14 2.66 2.07
CA VAL A 97 9.43 1.22 1.98
C VAL A 97 10.94 1.00 1.86
N HIS A 98 11.46 0.15 2.74
CA HIS A 98 12.84 -0.35 2.68
C HIS A 98 12.78 -1.85 2.39
N MET A 99 13.05 -2.25 1.16
CA MET A 99 13.06 -3.65 0.76
C MET A 99 14.34 -4.35 1.21
N LYS A 100 14.22 -5.59 1.70
CA LYS A 100 15.38 -6.43 2.01
C LYS A 100 16.24 -6.73 0.78
N LYS A 101 15.60 -6.89 -0.39
CA LYS A 101 16.22 -7.06 -1.70
C LYS A 101 15.57 -6.07 -2.66
N ALA A 102 16.35 -5.52 -3.59
CA ALA A 102 15.80 -4.69 -4.66
C ALA A 102 14.77 -5.48 -5.47
N ILE A 103 13.73 -4.80 -5.91
CA ILE A 103 12.66 -5.35 -6.75
C ILE A 103 12.67 -4.67 -8.11
N PRO A 104 12.28 -5.36 -9.20
CA PRO A 104 12.16 -4.75 -10.51
C PRO A 104 11.10 -3.63 -10.50
N LEU A 105 11.38 -2.53 -11.17
CA LEU A 105 10.45 -1.41 -11.23
C LEU A 105 9.28 -1.68 -12.18
N ASP A 106 9.50 -2.51 -13.22
CA ASP A 106 8.46 -2.96 -14.15
C ASP A 106 7.37 -3.84 -13.52
N MET A 107 7.59 -4.31 -12.29
CA MET A 107 6.56 -4.98 -11.48
C MET A 107 5.37 -4.06 -11.15
N ASP A 108 5.55 -2.74 -11.22
CA ASP A 108 4.55 -1.73 -10.79
C ASP A 108 3.59 -1.29 -11.92
N LEU A 109 3.45 -2.05 -13.01
CA LEU A 109 2.58 -1.67 -14.12
C LEU A 109 1.11 -1.48 -13.74
N ARG A 110 0.62 -2.27 -12.77
CA ARG A 110 -0.75 -2.21 -12.22
C ARG A 110 -0.75 -2.19 -10.70
N GLY A 111 0.35 -1.76 -10.12
CA GLY A 111 0.58 -1.72 -8.68
C GLY A 111 1.30 -2.95 -8.15
N VAL A 112 1.74 -2.83 -6.90
CA VAL A 112 2.44 -3.88 -6.16
C VAL A 112 1.80 -4.14 -4.81
N THR A 113 1.85 -5.38 -4.35
CA THR A 113 1.56 -5.75 -2.96
C THR A 113 2.87 -6.02 -2.25
N ILE A 114 3.14 -5.25 -1.21
CA ILE A 114 4.33 -5.40 -0.38
C ILE A 114 3.96 -6.10 0.92
N LYS A 115 4.73 -7.12 1.26
CA LYS A 115 4.68 -7.78 2.56
C LYS A 115 5.85 -7.33 3.40
N GLY A 116 5.58 -6.86 4.62
CA GLY A 116 6.62 -6.33 5.49
C GLY A 116 6.12 -6.01 6.89
N VAL A 117 6.97 -5.40 7.71
CA VAL A 117 6.62 -4.94 9.06
C VAL A 117 6.35 -3.45 9.03
N LEU A 118 5.10 -3.07 9.32
CA LEU A 118 4.65 -1.68 9.34
C LEU A 118 5.03 -1.00 10.66
N ARG A 119 5.52 0.24 10.57
CA ARG A 119 5.85 1.10 11.71
C ARG A 119 5.39 2.53 11.44
N LEU A 120 5.28 3.33 12.48
CA LEU A 120 5.22 4.78 12.32
C LEU A 120 6.58 5.29 11.88
N ALA A 121 6.59 6.19 10.90
CA ALA A 121 7.80 6.88 10.49
C ALA A 121 8.30 7.80 11.59
N LYS A 122 9.62 7.91 11.68
CA LYS A 122 10.30 8.77 12.65
C LYS A 122 10.84 10.04 12.01
N ASP A 123 11.22 9.92 10.75
CA ASP A 123 11.96 10.93 10.02
C ASP A 123 11.17 11.45 8.81
N GLU A 124 11.61 12.58 8.29
CA GLU A 124 11.17 13.14 7.02
C GLU A 124 11.98 12.51 5.87
N VAL A 125 11.36 12.38 4.69
CA VAL A 125 12.01 11.89 3.49
C VAL A 125 11.99 12.99 2.45
N GLN A 126 13.15 13.44 2.00
CA GLN A 126 13.30 14.54 1.03
C GLN A 126 12.50 15.81 1.43
N ASP A 127 12.61 16.22 2.69
CA ASP A 127 11.88 17.35 3.28
C ASP A 127 10.34 17.15 3.31
N GLN A 128 9.86 15.92 3.12
CA GLN A 128 8.46 15.55 3.16
C GLN A 128 8.16 14.64 4.34
N LEU A 129 7.13 15.02 5.12
CA LEU A 129 6.64 14.16 6.21
C LEU A 129 6.02 12.89 5.63
N VAL A 130 6.44 11.75 6.17
CA VAL A 130 5.91 10.42 5.85
C VAL A 130 5.27 9.86 7.12
N GLY A 131 4.07 9.29 7.02
CA GLY A 131 3.36 8.75 8.19
C GLY A 131 3.89 7.40 8.64
N PHE A 132 4.33 6.57 7.71
CA PHE A 132 4.67 5.18 7.96
C PHE A 132 5.96 4.75 7.29
N GLU A 133 6.59 3.74 7.90
CA GLU A 133 7.71 2.98 7.33
C GLU A 133 7.31 1.51 7.20
N LEU A 134 7.76 0.86 6.13
CA LEU A 134 7.56 -0.56 5.90
C LEU A 134 8.89 -1.27 5.65
N ALA A 135 9.29 -2.14 6.59
CA ALA A 135 10.43 -3.02 6.38
C ALA A 135 10.00 -4.19 5.47
N GLY A 136 10.17 -4.01 4.16
CA GLY A 136 9.69 -4.91 3.12
C GLY A 136 10.49 -6.21 3.05
N LYS A 137 9.78 -7.35 3.01
CA LYS A 137 10.34 -8.70 2.92
C LYS A 137 10.21 -9.28 1.51
N SER A 138 9.05 -9.08 0.89
CA SER A 138 8.74 -9.52 -0.46
C SER A 138 7.73 -8.59 -1.12
N ALA A 139 7.76 -8.58 -2.44
CA ALA A 139 6.79 -7.89 -3.30
C ALA A 139 6.19 -8.90 -4.27
N LYS A 140 4.98 -8.64 -4.72
CA LYS A 140 4.32 -9.32 -5.84
C LYS A 140 3.54 -8.28 -6.63
N GLU A 141 3.33 -8.55 -7.91
CA GLU A 141 2.42 -7.77 -8.74
C GLU A 141 1.03 -7.72 -8.11
N ALA A 142 0.40 -6.57 -8.19
CA ALA A 142 -1.00 -6.38 -7.83
C ALA A 142 -1.77 -5.95 -9.07
N ASP A 143 -3.07 -6.24 -9.05
CA ASP A 143 -4.03 -5.73 -10.02
C ASP A 143 -4.95 -4.76 -9.27
N ILE A 144 -4.51 -3.49 -9.19
CA ILE A 144 -5.25 -2.44 -8.52
C ILE A 144 -6.15 -1.80 -9.57
N ASP A 145 -7.45 -1.90 -9.34
CA ASP A 145 -8.44 -1.18 -10.14
C ASP A 145 -8.29 0.31 -9.83
N PHE A 146 -7.69 1.03 -10.76
CA PHE A 146 -7.47 2.46 -10.66
C PHE A 146 -8.40 3.16 -11.62
N GLU A 147 -9.43 3.82 -11.08
CA GLU A 147 -10.27 4.73 -11.87
C GLU A 147 -9.47 6.02 -12.08
N ASP A 148 -9.04 6.26 -13.32
CA ASP A 148 -8.42 7.52 -13.70
C ASP A 148 -9.46 8.65 -13.58
N PRO A 149 -9.23 9.68 -12.74
CA PRO A 149 -10.14 10.81 -12.63
C PRO A 149 -10.39 11.54 -13.97
N PHE A 150 -9.49 11.38 -14.94
CA PHE A 150 -9.64 11.94 -16.28
C PHE A 150 -10.64 11.16 -17.14
N ASP A 151 -10.87 9.88 -16.87
CA ASP A 151 -11.86 9.08 -17.58
C ASP A 151 -13.29 9.58 -17.32
N GLU A 152 -13.58 10.06 -16.12
CA GLU A 152 -14.87 10.68 -15.77
C GLU A 152 -15.08 11.98 -16.55
N ILE A 153 -14.08 12.85 -16.63
CA ILE A 153 -14.11 14.10 -17.37
C ILE A 153 -14.25 13.87 -18.87
N LEU A 154 -13.53 12.87 -19.41
CA LEU A 154 -13.63 12.49 -20.82
C LEU A 154 -15.02 11.96 -21.16
N ASN A 155 -15.59 11.11 -20.31
CA ASN A 155 -16.93 10.56 -20.49
C ASN A 155 -18.01 11.62 -20.42
N GLU A 156 -17.94 12.59 -19.49
CA GLU A 156 -18.86 13.73 -19.45
C GLU A 156 -18.74 14.60 -20.71
N HIS A 157 -17.54 14.79 -21.22
CA HIS A 157 -17.32 15.62 -22.42
C HIS A 157 -17.84 14.95 -23.70
N ILE A 158 -17.70 13.64 -23.79
CA ILE A 158 -18.25 12.84 -24.91
C ILE A 158 -19.77 12.84 -24.86
N LEU A 159 -20.36 12.58 -23.70
CA LEU A 159 -21.84 12.58 -23.53
C LEU A 159 -22.45 13.94 -23.83
N ASN A 160 -21.83 15.04 -23.42
CA ASN A 160 -22.33 16.40 -23.69
C ASN A 160 -22.19 16.80 -25.17
N ASN A 161 -21.20 16.24 -25.89
CA ASN A 161 -21.06 16.50 -27.34
C ASN A 161 -22.03 15.68 -28.19
N GLU A 162 -22.39 14.45 -27.78
CA GLU A 162 -23.40 13.66 -28.50
C GLU A 162 -24.81 14.26 -28.37
N VAL A 163 -25.13 14.80 -27.18
CA VAL A 163 -26.46 15.48 -26.98
C VAL A 163 -26.60 16.75 -27.79
N SER A 164 -25.50 17.43 -28.14
CA SER A 164 -25.58 18.67 -28.96
C SER A 164 -25.74 18.43 -30.46
N LEU A 165 -25.52 17.22 -30.96
CA LEU A 165 -25.64 16.88 -32.38
C LEU A 165 -27.08 16.45 -32.78
N ASP A 166 -27.89 16.04 -31.80
CA ASP A 166 -29.29 15.59 -32.07
C ASP A 166 -30.37 16.70 -32.01
N THR A 167 -29.97 17.96 -31.81
CA THR A 167 -30.92 19.08 -31.68
C THR A 167 -31.05 19.98 -32.92
N ASP A 168 -30.35 19.67 -34.03
CA ASP A 168 -30.42 20.44 -35.28
C ASP A 168 -31.02 19.61 -36.43
N VAL A 169 -32.24 19.05 -36.26
CA VAL A 169 -33.06 18.48 -37.34
C VAL A 169 -34.46 19.07 -37.28
#